data_ca3af65d7e71f7e720ed732833235e85
#
_entry.id   ca3af65d7e71f7e720ed732833235e85
#
_cell.length_a   1.000
_cell.length_b   1.000
_cell.length_c   1.000
_cell.angle_alpha   90.00
_cell.angle_beta   90.00
_cell.angle_gamma   90.00
#
_symmetry.space_group_name_H-M   'P 1'
#
loop_
_entity.id
_entity.type
_entity.pdbx_description
1 polymer ?
#
loop_
_entity_poly.entity_id
_entity_poly.type
_entity_poly.pdbx_seq_one_letter_code
_entity_poly.pdbx_strand_id
1 'polypeptide(L)'
;MSKYYNIDDLRLLAKRRVPQAVFDYADGAAEDELTKKNNRKAFRKWKLIPDALIDVTEVDTETEVLGTKMPYPFALGPTAISYLFHHSGEPAVARAASKRNFPSTLSSIASTNIEDYADASDGLIWYQMYVWKNREISYDFIKRCKKKKYKAIMLTVDVPVGGKRERDLRSGMTVPPRLTLASIIDAAFHPSWWWNFIFGPKVKFANVKEKFTGKKKNLSNIMTYMNQQFDPSVTWEEAKEIASMWGGPFAIKGVMNSADAE
;
A
#
# COMPACT_ATOMS: atom_id res chain seq x y z
N MET A 1 8.36 22.84 -17.51
CA MET A 1 6.96 22.33 -17.54
C MET A 1 6.97 20.84 -17.30
N SER A 2 5.99 20.32 -16.54
CA SER A 2 5.88 18.88 -16.32
C SER A 2 5.68 18.15 -17.64
N LYS A 3 6.40 17.04 -17.85
CA LYS A 3 6.27 16.19 -19.05
C LYS A 3 5.08 15.21 -18.91
N TYR A 4 4.42 15.17 -17.74
CA TYR A 4 3.39 14.22 -17.39
C TYR A 4 2.16 14.99 -16.89
N TYR A 5 1.00 14.68 -17.45
CA TYR A 5 -0.22 15.45 -17.24
C TYR A 5 -1.29 14.68 -16.45
N ASN A 6 -1.15 13.36 -16.36
CA ASN A 6 -2.09 12.48 -15.69
C ASN A 6 -1.40 11.21 -15.13
N ILE A 7 -2.16 10.39 -14.41
CA ILE A 7 -1.65 9.14 -13.81
C ILE A 7 -1.32 8.08 -14.88
N ASP A 8 -2.03 8.05 -15.99
CA ASP A 8 -1.75 7.10 -17.07
C ASP A 8 -0.38 7.39 -17.73
N ASP A 9 0.04 8.66 -17.84
CA ASP A 9 1.38 9.03 -18.28
C ASP A 9 2.45 8.49 -17.32
N LEU A 10 2.22 8.60 -16.01
CA LEU A 10 3.13 8.05 -14.99
C LEU A 10 3.16 6.52 -15.03
N ARG A 11 2.03 5.87 -15.29
CA ARG A 11 1.95 4.42 -15.48
C ARG A 11 2.78 3.97 -16.68
N LEU A 12 2.69 4.67 -17.81
CA LEU A 12 3.50 4.39 -19.00
C LEU A 12 4.99 4.63 -18.76
N LEU A 13 5.34 5.66 -17.99
CA LEU A 13 6.71 5.90 -17.56
C LEU A 13 7.24 4.76 -16.69
N ALA A 14 6.46 4.32 -15.69
CA ALA A 14 6.81 3.21 -14.84
C ALA A 14 7.06 1.93 -15.65
N LYS A 15 6.17 1.62 -16.61
CA LYS A 15 6.31 0.46 -17.51
C LYS A 15 7.63 0.46 -18.29
N ARG A 16 8.17 1.64 -18.62
CA ARG A 16 9.44 1.77 -19.34
C ARG A 16 10.67 1.74 -18.44
N ARG A 17 10.49 1.95 -17.13
CA ARG A 17 11.60 2.13 -16.18
C ARG A 17 11.90 0.92 -15.32
N VAL A 18 10.91 0.06 -15.12
CA VAL A 18 11.07 -1.14 -14.30
C VAL A 18 10.89 -2.40 -15.16
N PRO A 19 11.53 -3.53 -14.81
CA PRO A 19 11.34 -4.79 -15.50
C PRO A 19 9.85 -5.20 -15.56
N GLN A 20 9.49 -5.96 -16.59
CA GLN A 20 8.10 -6.38 -16.82
C GLN A 20 7.51 -7.10 -15.60
N ALA A 21 8.27 -7.97 -14.95
CA ALA A 21 7.81 -8.68 -13.75
C ALA A 21 7.47 -7.72 -12.59
N VAL A 22 8.28 -6.69 -12.39
CA VAL A 22 8.07 -5.65 -11.37
C VAL A 22 6.85 -4.78 -11.74
N PHE A 23 6.73 -4.44 -13.01
CA PHE A 23 5.57 -3.69 -13.50
C PHE A 23 4.27 -4.49 -13.35
N ASP A 24 4.26 -5.78 -13.72
CA ASP A 24 3.10 -6.66 -13.60
C ASP A 24 2.65 -6.81 -12.15
N TYR A 25 3.59 -6.88 -11.21
CA TYR A 25 3.27 -6.92 -9.79
C TYR A 25 2.51 -5.66 -9.33
N ALA A 26 2.89 -4.47 -9.79
CA ALA A 26 2.18 -3.23 -9.45
C ALA A 26 0.86 -3.06 -10.20
N ASP A 27 0.88 -3.38 -11.51
CA ASP A 27 -0.22 -3.09 -12.43
C ASP A 27 -1.23 -4.24 -12.54
N GLY A 28 -0.83 -5.47 -12.22
CA GLY A 28 -1.66 -6.66 -12.35
C GLY A 28 -2.72 -6.80 -11.28
N ALA A 29 -3.69 -7.69 -11.53
CA ALA A 29 -4.70 -8.11 -10.60
C ALA A 29 -4.94 -9.64 -10.70
N ALA A 30 -5.86 -10.17 -9.90
CA ALA A 30 -6.17 -11.59 -9.91
C ALA A 30 -6.94 -12.00 -11.19
N GLU A 31 -6.68 -13.21 -11.65
CA GLU A 31 -7.36 -13.89 -12.76
C GLU A 31 -7.52 -13.01 -14.00
N ASP A 32 -8.73 -12.85 -14.53
CA ASP A 32 -9.06 -12.04 -15.72
C ASP A 32 -9.04 -10.52 -15.48
N GLU A 33 -8.69 -10.08 -14.28
CA GLU A 33 -8.64 -8.67 -13.88
C GLU A 33 -9.98 -7.93 -14.02
N LEU A 34 -11.10 -8.62 -13.90
CA LEU A 34 -12.43 -8.03 -14.10
C LEU A 34 -12.73 -6.96 -13.06
N THR A 35 -12.45 -7.24 -11.79
CA THR A 35 -12.66 -6.27 -10.69
C THR A 35 -11.81 -5.01 -10.88
N LYS A 36 -10.55 -5.16 -11.26
CA LYS A 36 -9.68 -4.01 -11.59
C LYS A 36 -10.26 -3.14 -12.71
N LYS A 37 -10.75 -3.78 -13.79
CA LYS A 37 -11.39 -3.09 -14.89
C LYS A 37 -12.68 -2.38 -14.45
N ASN A 38 -13.50 -3.06 -13.64
CA ASN A 38 -14.76 -2.54 -13.15
C ASN A 38 -14.57 -1.39 -12.16
N ASN A 39 -13.56 -1.43 -11.32
CA ASN A 39 -13.21 -0.33 -10.40
C ASN A 39 -12.96 0.98 -11.18
N ARG A 40 -12.24 0.94 -12.31
CA ARG A 40 -12.10 2.15 -13.17
C ARG A 40 -13.41 2.54 -13.89
N LYS A 41 -14.22 1.56 -14.35
CA LYS A 41 -15.48 1.82 -15.02
C LYS A 41 -16.53 2.41 -14.08
N ALA A 42 -16.52 2.05 -12.81
CA ALA A 42 -17.48 2.53 -11.83
C ALA A 42 -17.52 4.04 -11.73
N PHE A 43 -16.38 4.72 -11.80
CA PHE A 43 -16.33 6.19 -11.80
C PHE A 43 -17.03 6.83 -12.99
N ARG A 44 -17.14 6.14 -14.14
CA ARG A 44 -17.85 6.66 -15.34
C ARG A 44 -19.37 6.64 -15.20
N LYS A 45 -19.91 5.95 -14.20
CA LYS A 45 -21.35 5.95 -13.90
C LYS A 45 -21.79 7.24 -13.21
N TRP A 46 -20.86 7.92 -12.53
CA TRP A 46 -21.11 9.18 -11.85
C TRP A 46 -20.87 10.33 -12.81
N LYS A 47 -21.75 11.28 -12.79
CA LYS A 47 -21.66 12.52 -13.58
C LYS A 47 -21.83 13.71 -12.67
N LEU A 48 -20.94 14.67 -12.81
CA LEU A 48 -21.06 15.96 -12.16
C LEU A 48 -21.91 16.85 -13.05
N ILE A 49 -22.98 17.39 -12.51
CA ILE A 49 -23.84 18.34 -13.21
C ILE A 49 -23.50 19.71 -12.61
N PRO A 50 -22.83 20.60 -13.37
CA PRO A 50 -22.46 21.92 -12.86
C PRO A 50 -23.69 22.84 -12.85
N ASP A 51 -23.77 23.69 -11.84
CA ASP A 51 -24.68 24.82 -11.84
C ASP A 51 -24.10 25.95 -12.69
N ALA A 52 -24.98 26.64 -13.44
CA ALA A 52 -24.59 27.80 -14.23
C ALA A 52 -24.62 29.10 -13.41
N LEU A 53 -23.73 30.04 -13.77
CA LEU A 53 -23.69 31.40 -13.19
C LEU A 53 -23.49 31.42 -11.68
N ILE A 54 -22.78 30.45 -11.13
CA ILE A 54 -22.34 30.47 -9.73
C ILE A 54 -20.92 31.04 -9.67
N ASP A 55 -20.70 31.96 -8.72
CA ASP A 55 -19.37 32.47 -8.46
C ASP A 55 -18.47 31.37 -7.86
N VAL A 56 -17.41 31.03 -8.56
CA VAL A 56 -16.42 30.01 -8.18
C VAL A 56 -15.02 30.61 -8.05
N THR A 57 -14.90 31.89 -7.78
CA THR A 57 -13.61 32.58 -7.57
C THR A 57 -12.90 32.06 -6.34
N GLU A 58 -13.65 31.63 -5.33
CA GLU A 58 -13.13 30.97 -4.13
C GLU A 58 -13.78 29.58 -3.98
N VAL A 59 -12.98 28.54 -4.00
CA VAL A 59 -13.43 27.16 -3.82
C VAL A 59 -12.74 26.56 -2.60
N ASP A 60 -13.53 26.22 -1.58
CA ASP A 60 -13.07 25.47 -0.42
C ASP A 60 -13.25 23.97 -0.67
N THR A 61 -12.16 23.21 -0.57
CA THR A 61 -12.13 21.75 -0.68
C THR A 61 -11.71 21.06 0.62
N GLU A 62 -11.59 21.84 1.71
CA GLU A 62 -11.22 21.31 3.02
C GLU A 62 -12.25 20.28 3.49
N THR A 63 -11.77 19.23 4.10
CA THR A 63 -12.62 18.18 4.67
C THR A 63 -11.95 17.56 5.89
N GLU A 64 -12.74 16.82 6.66
CA GLU A 64 -12.23 16.05 7.79
C GLU A 64 -12.56 14.58 7.62
N VAL A 65 -11.54 13.73 7.71
CA VAL A 65 -11.68 12.28 7.66
C VAL A 65 -10.86 11.65 8.78
N LEU A 66 -11.45 10.75 9.55
CA LEU A 66 -10.80 10.09 10.68
C LEU A 66 -10.17 11.09 11.67
N GLY A 67 -10.87 12.17 12.00
CA GLY A 67 -10.38 13.24 12.87
C GLY A 67 -9.17 14.00 12.29
N THR A 68 -8.93 13.89 11.00
CA THR A 68 -7.84 14.55 10.31
C THR A 68 -8.37 15.58 9.34
N LYS A 69 -8.08 16.85 9.57
CA LYS A 69 -8.36 17.93 8.63
C LYS A 69 -7.37 17.88 7.47
N MET A 70 -7.87 18.01 6.26
CA MET A 70 -7.08 17.94 5.02
C MET A 70 -7.59 18.97 4.01
N PRO A 71 -6.68 19.60 3.24
CA PRO A 71 -7.07 20.64 2.29
C PRO A 71 -7.85 20.11 1.08
N TYR A 72 -7.83 18.80 0.87
CA TYR A 72 -8.52 18.11 -0.23
C TYR A 72 -8.98 16.73 0.21
N PRO A 73 -10.06 16.15 -0.34
CA PRO A 73 -10.61 14.85 0.05
C PRO A 73 -9.78 13.68 -0.51
N PHE A 74 -8.44 13.71 -0.34
CA PHE A 74 -7.52 12.69 -0.83
C PHE A 74 -6.61 12.16 0.27
N ALA A 75 -6.35 10.87 0.23
CA ALA A 75 -5.31 10.23 1.02
C ALA A 75 -4.49 9.29 0.12
N LEU A 76 -3.20 9.19 0.39
CA LEU A 76 -2.35 8.22 -0.30
C LEU A 76 -2.53 6.85 0.34
N GLY A 77 -3.04 5.90 -0.46
CA GLY A 77 -3.32 4.54 -0.02
C GLY A 77 -2.06 3.74 0.32
N PRO A 78 -2.21 2.66 1.10
CA PRO A 78 -1.11 1.79 1.47
C PRO A 78 -0.59 1.00 0.27
N THR A 79 0.72 1.00 0.07
CA THR A 79 1.40 0.18 -0.92
C THR A 79 2.47 -0.67 -0.26
N ALA A 80 2.71 -1.86 -0.83
CA ALA A 80 3.69 -2.79 -0.30
C ALA A 80 5.04 -2.63 -1.00
N ILE A 81 6.12 -2.95 -0.27
CA ILE A 81 7.48 -3.17 -0.80
C ILE A 81 7.93 -2.13 -1.85
N SER A 82 7.73 -0.83 -1.59
CA SER A 82 8.01 0.23 -2.57
C SER A 82 9.48 0.31 -3.03
N TYR A 83 10.43 -0.21 -2.23
CA TYR A 83 11.83 -0.32 -2.65
C TYR A 83 12.03 -1.27 -3.84
N LEU A 84 11.08 -2.13 -4.15
CA LEU A 84 11.10 -2.93 -5.37
C LEU A 84 11.00 -2.06 -6.63
N PHE A 85 10.29 -0.93 -6.54
CA PHE A 85 10.03 -0.03 -7.67
C PHE A 85 11.03 1.10 -7.75
N HIS A 86 11.40 1.67 -6.60
CA HIS A 86 12.28 2.84 -6.54
C HIS A 86 13.01 2.90 -5.19
N HIS A 87 14.30 3.24 -5.22
CA HIS A 87 15.16 3.33 -4.04
C HIS A 87 14.69 4.33 -2.97
N SER A 88 13.91 5.33 -3.36
CA SER A 88 13.37 6.31 -2.41
C SER A 88 12.14 5.80 -1.63
N GLY A 89 11.46 4.76 -2.13
CA GLY A 89 10.40 4.00 -1.48
C GLY A 89 9.33 4.80 -0.73
N GLU A 90 8.79 4.20 0.30
CA GLU A 90 7.73 4.78 1.13
C GLU A 90 8.14 6.11 1.82
N PRO A 91 9.41 6.33 2.26
CA PRO A 91 9.77 7.61 2.86
C PRO A 91 9.64 8.81 1.93
N ALA A 92 9.82 8.61 0.61
CA ALA A 92 9.60 9.67 -0.37
C ALA A 92 8.11 10.01 -0.53
N VAL A 93 7.25 9.00 -0.42
CA VAL A 93 5.78 9.18 -0.43
C VAL A 93 5.37 9.99 0.80
N ALA A 94 5.87 9.62 1.99
CA ALA A 94 5.60 10.34 3.24
C ALA A 94 5.99 11.83 3.14
N ARG A 95 7.21 12.12 2.67
CA ARG A 95 7.68 13.50 2.48
C ARG A 95 6.85 14.28 1.45
N ALA A 96 6.45 13.64 0.35
CA ALA A 96 5.64 14.30 -0.69
C ALA A 96 4.23 14.62 -0.19
N ALA A 97 3.63 13.71 0.56
CA ALA A 97 2.32 13.89 1.18
C ALA A 97 2.36 15.02 2.23
N SER A 98 3.36 15.00 3.10
CA SER A 98 3.57 16.02 4.13
C SER A 98 3.64 17.43 3.54
N LYS A 99 4.40 17.63 2.45
CA LYS A 99 4.51 18.92 1.75
C LYS A 99 3.18 19.47 1.23
N ARG A 100 2.17 18.64 1.12
CA ARG A 100 0.83 19.01 0.61
C ARG A 100 -0.28 18.83 1.63
N ASN A 101 0.08 18.52 2.88
CA ASN A 101 -0.87 18.22 3.97
C ASN A 101 -1.85 17.08 3.63
N PHE A 102 -1.42 16.10 2.85
CA PHE A 102 -2.20 14.89 2.61
C PHE A 102 -1.90 13.81 3.63
N PRO A 103 -2.89 13.06 4.07
CA PRO A 103 -2.64 11.80 4.76
C PRO A 103 -1.94 10.81 3.83
N SER A 104 -0.94 10.12 4.37
CA SER A 104 -0.31 8.98 3.70
C SER A 104 -0.33 7.77 4.59
N THR A 105 -0.55 6.59 3.99
CA THR A 105 -0.75 5.36 4.73
C THR A 105 0.43 4.42 4.53
N LEU A 106 1.09 4.03 5.62
CA LEU A 106 2.10 2.98 5.61
C LEU A 106 1.44 1.60 5.68
N SER A 107 1.85 0.69 4.81
CA SER A 107 1.40 -0.71 4.86
C SER A 107 2.19 -1.52 5.91
N SER A 108 1.53 -2.47 6.57
CA SER A 108 2.20 -3.45 7.44
C SER A 108 3.22 -4.32 6.71
N ILE A 109 3.08 -4.44 5.39
CA ILE A 109 4.00 -5.16 4.51
C ILE A 109 4.89 -4.23 3.68
N ALA A 110 5.12 -3.03 4.16
CA ALA A 110 6.03 -2.06 3.53
C ALA A 110 7.51 -2.45 3.71
N SER A 111 8.35 -1.92 2.82
CA SER A 111 9.81 -2.04 2.92
C SER A 111 10.42 -1.13 3.99
N THR A 112 9.68 -0.12 4.42
CA THR A 112 10.05 0.84 5.47
C THR A 112 9.32 0.49 6.76
N ASN A 113 9.99 0.60 7.90
CA ASN A 113 9.36 0.35 9.19
C ASN A 113 8.53 1.55 9.66
N ILE A 114 7.71 1.31 10.69
CA ILE A 114 6.81 2.30 11.30
C ILE A 114 7.58 3.54 11.76
N GLU A 115 8.74 3.35 12.35
CA GLU A 115 9.56 4.41 12.91
C GLU A 115 10.17 5.30 11.82
N ASP A 116 10.87 4.70 10.85
CA ASP A 116 11.55 5.43 9.77
C ASP A 116 10.54 6.17 8.87
N TYR A 117 9.34 5.61 8.69
CA TYR A 117 8.28 6.28 7.94
C TYR A 117 7.76 7.51 8.67
N ALA A 118 7.53 7.39 9.97
CA ALA A 118 7.10 8.52 10.80
C ALA A 118 8.17 9.61 10.85
N ASP A 119 9.45 9.24 10.98
CA ASP A 119 10.56 10.19 11.02
C ASP A 119 10.84 10.85 9.66
N ALA A 120 10.32 10.28 8.57
CA ALA A 120 10.40 10.87 7.23
C ALA A 120 9.30 11.90 6.94
N SER A 121 8.36 12.14 7.87
CA SER A 121 7.17 12.97 7.62
C SER A 121 6.79 13.75 8.88
N ASP A 122 6.68 15.06 8.76
CA ASP A 122 6.07 15.92 9.79
C ASP A 122 4.53 16.02 9.62
N GLY A 123 3.96 15.23 8.70
CA GLY A 123 2.59 15.33 8.27
C GLY A 123 1.66 14.28 8.87
N LEU A 124 0.55 14.11 8.17
CA LEU A 124 -0.54 13.23 8.56
C LEU A 124 -0.22 11.81 8.11
N ILE A 125 0.03 10.91 9.06
CA ILE A 125 0.36 9.51 8.76
C ILE A 125 -0.67 8.56 9.35
N TRP A 126 -1.11 7.60 8.52
CA TRP A 126 -2.00 6.52 8.88
C TRP A 126 -1.27 5.18 8.72
N TYR A 127 -1.77 4.15 9.35
CA TYR A 127 -1.18 2.81 9.27
C TYR A 127 -2.21 1.80 8.80
N GLN A 128 -1.87 0.99 7.81
CA GLN A 128 -2.68 -0.13 7.36
C GLN A 128 -2.11 -1.43 7.89
N MET A 129 -2.97 -2.26 8.48
CA MET A 129 -2.59 -3.57 8.98
C MET A 129 -3.52 -4.66 8.49
N TYR A 130 -2.95 -5.86 8.38
CA TYR A 130 -3.69 -7.11 8.35
C TYR A 130 -3.68 -7.73 9.75
N VAL A 131 -4.65 -8.57 10.05
CA VAL A 131 -4.59 -9.42 11.23
C VAL A 131 -3.73 -10.64 10.91
N TRP A 132 -2.78 -10.89 11.79
CA TRP A 132 -1.84 -12.00 11.66
C TRP A 132 -2.24 -13.12 12.61
N LYS A 133 -2.08 -14.40 12.23
CA LYS A 133 -2.31 -15.54 13.12
C LYS A 133 -1.60 -15.39 14.45
N ASN A 134 -0.35 -14.92 14.42
CA ASN A 134 0.34 -14.49 15.63
C ASN A 134 -0.10 -13.05 15.99
N ARG A 135 -1.06 -12.93 16.91
CA ARG A 135 -1.64 -11.67 17.37
C ARG A 135 -0.64 -10.72 18.00
N GLU A 136 0.46 -11.22 18.58
CA GLU A 136 1.51 -10.38 19.15
C GLU A 136 2.15 -9.44 18.09
N ILE A 137 2.17 -9.85 16.82
CA ILE A 137 2.65 -9.00 15.73
C ILE A 137 1.71 -7.81 15.53
N SER A 138 0.40 -8.05 15.51
CA SER A 138 -0.61 -6.99 15.40
C SER A 138 -0.55 -6.02 16.58
N TYR A 139 -0.37 -6.54 17.78
CA TYR A 139 -0.25 -5.73 19.00
C TYR A 139 1.05 -4.91 19.02
N ASP A 140 2.17 -5.46 18.55
CA ASP A 140 3.43 -4.71 18.37
C ASP A 140 3.25 -3.54 17.40
N PHE A 141 2.52 -3.74 16.30
CA PHE A 141 2.23 -2.66 15.35
C PHE A 141 1.45 -1.52 16.00
N ILE A 142 0.36 -1.83 16.71
CA ILE A 142 -0.47 -0.83 17.40
C ILE A 142 0.38 -0.04 18.41
N LYS A 143 1.17 -0.73 19.23
CA LYS A 143 2.05 -0.10 20.22
C LYS A 143 3.05 0.85 19.59
N ARG A 144 3.66 0.46 18.47
CA ARG A 144 4.64 1.28 17.74
C ARG A 144 3.97 2.49 17.08
N CYS A 145 2.78 2.29 16.48
CA CYS A 145 2.00 3.38 15.89
C CYS A 145 1.61 4.43 16.94
N LYS A 146 1.16 4.00 18.13
CA LYS A 146 0.91 4.92 19.26
C LYS A 146 2.15 5.71 19.66
N LYS A 147 3.28 5.03 19.82
CA LYS A 147 4.57 5.68 20.17
C LYS A 147 4.99 6.73 19.14
N LYS A 148 4.74 6.48 17.85
CA LYS A 148 5.09 7.37 16.74
C LYS A 148 3.95 8.30 16.33
N LYS A 149 2.86 8.37 17.12
CA LYS A 149 1.75 9.33 16.98
C LYS A 149 1.05 9.25 15.61
N TYR A 150 0.92 8.05 15.05
CA TYR A 150 0.04 7.84 13.89
C TYR A 150 -1.36 8.34 14.19
N LYS A 151 -2.04 8.92 13.19
CA LYS A 151 -3.34 9.55 13.37
C LYS A 151 -4.51 8.56 13.28
N ALA A 152 -4.37 7.51 12.47
CA ALA A 152 -5.41 6.49 12.31
C ALA A 152 -4.80 5.13 11.98
N ILE A 153 -5.57 4.06 12.26
CA ILE A 153 -5.29 2.70 11.80
C ILE A 153 -6.40 2.26 10.84
N MET A 154 -6.00 1.61 9.74
CA MET A 154 -6.89 0.93 8.81
C MET A 154 -6.68 -0.58 8.91
N LEU A 155 -7.70 -1.31 9.33
CA LEU A 155 -7.71 -2.76 9.30
C LEU A 155 -8.17 -3.26 7.93
N THR A 156 -7.35 -4.06 7.27
CA THR A 156 -7.68 -4.61 5.95
C THR A 156 -8.28 -6.00 6.08
N VAL A 157 -9.47 -6.19 5.48
CA VAL A 157 -10.29 -7.40 5.57
C VAL A 157 -10.62 -8.04 4.21
N ASP A 158 -10.11 -7.48 3.11
CA ASP A 158 -10.43 -7.89 1.74
C ASP A 158 -9.55 -9.02 1.18
N VAL A 159 -8.70 -9.64 2.01
CA VAL A 159 -7.78 -10.72 1.58
C VAL A 159 -7.84 -11.92 2.53
N PRO A 160 -9.01 -12.54 2.76
CA PRO A 160 -9.07 -13.79 3.51
C PRO A 160 -8.42 -14.95 2.74
N VAL A 161 -8.43 -14.87 1.41
CA VAL A 161 -7.77 -15.80 0.49
C VAL A 161 -6.96 -15.03 -0.52
N GLY A 162 -5.73 -15.45 -0.77
CA GLY A 162 -4.85 -14.85 -1.79
C GLY A 162 -5.40 -15.03 -3.20
N GLY A 163 -5.54 -13.95 -3.95
CA GLY A 163 -5.96 -14.00 -5.36
C GLY A 163 -4.88 -14.65 -6.25
N LYS A 164 -5.30 -15.42 -7.25
CA LYS A 164 -4.41 -16.01 -8.25
C LYS A 164 -4.00 -14.93 -9.25
N ARG A 165 -2.83 -14.36 -9.06
CA ARG A 165 -2.27 -13.29 -9.90
C ARG A 165 -1.49 -13.91 -11.06
N GLU A 166 -2.18 -14.16 -12.18
CA GLU A 166 -1.61 -14.90 -13.31
C GLU A 166 -0.45 -14.20 -14.01
N ARG A 167 -0.45 -12.86 -14.05
CA ARG A 167 0.71 -12.10 -14.58
C ARG A 167 1.96 -12.37 -13.78
N ASP A 168 1.86 -12.37 -12.45
CA ASP A 168 2.98 -12.61 -11.55
C ASP A 168 3.51 -14.05 -11.73
N LEU A 169 2.60 -15.01 -11.91
CA LEU A 169 2.97 -16.41 -12.18
C LEU A 169 3.73 -16.57 -13.52
N ARG A 170 3.27 -15.88 -14.57
CA ARG A 170 3.89 -15.91 -15.90
C ARG A 170 5.23 -15.18 -15.93
N SER A 171 5.35 -14.07 -15.22
CA SER A 171 6.58 -13.26 -15.17
C SER A 171 7.62 -13.77 -14.18
N GLY A 172 7.29 -14.83 -13.39
CA GLY A 172 8.17 -15.38 -12.37
C GLY A 172 8.21 -14.60 -11.07
N MET A 173 7.33 -13.58 -10.89
CA MET A 173 7.16 -12.86 -9.63
C MET A 173 6.35 -13.70 -8.64
N THR A 174 6.80 -14.94 -8.42
CA THR A 174 6.21 -15.88 -7.49
C THR A 174 6.83 -15.77 -6.10
N VAL A 175 6.32 -16.52 -5.15
CA VAL A 175 6.88 -16.64 -3.80
C VAL A 175 7.35 -18.09 -3.58
N PRO A 176 8.65 -18.34 -3.59
CA PRO A 176 9.77 -17.44 -3.90
C PRO A 176 9.83 -17.00 -5.37
N PRO A 177 10.47 -15.86 -5.69
CA PRO A 177 10.64 -15.42 -7.08
C PRO A 177 11.40 -16.44 -7.91
N ARG A 178 10.91 -16.72 -9.13
CA ARG A 178 11.56 -17.61 -10.09
C ARG A 178 12.24 -16.77 -11.17
N LEU A 179 13.55 -16.69 -11.12
CA LEU A 179 14.32 -16.02 -12.14
C LEU A 179 14.39 -16.91 -13.40
N THR A 180 13.77 -16.46 -14.47
CA THR A 180 13.89 -17.08 -15.80
C THR A 180 14.95 -16.33 -16.62
N LEU A 181 15.50 -16.97 -17.65
CA LEU A 181 16.45 -16.32 -18.55
C LEU A 181 15.82 -15.05 -19.17
N ALA A 182 14.53 -15.12 -19.54
CA ALA A 182 13.79 -13.97 -20.07
C ALA A 182 13.69 -12.81 -19.06
N SER A 183 13.40 -13.12 -17.78
CA SER A 183 13.32 -12.06 -16.75
C SER A 183 14.67 -11.43 -16.42
N ILE A 184 15.77 -12.19 -16.53
CA ILE A 184 17.13 -11.69 -16.35
C ILE A 184 17.51 -10.75 -17.52
N ILE A 185 17.23 -11.17 -18.77
CA ILE A 185 17.46 -10.34 -19.96
C ILE A 185 16.63 -9.06 -19.90
N ASP A 186 15.34 -9.16 -19.57
CA ASP A 186 14.48 -7.98 -19.42
C ASP A 186 15.03 -7.02 -18.34
N ALA A 187 15.42 -7.53 -17.18
CA ALA A 187 16.04 -6.70 -16.15
C ALA A 187 17.33 -6.01 -16.62
N ALA A 188 18.14 -6.65 -17.46
CA ALA A 188 19.38 -6.06 -18.01
C ALA A 188 19.10 -4.82 -18.87
N PHE A 189 17.94 -4.75 -19.54
CA PHE A 189 17.52 -3.57 -20.29
C PHE A 189 16.99 -2.41 -19.43
N HIS A 190 16.95 -2.58 -18.10
CA HIS A 190 16.50 -1.55 -17.15
C HIS A 190 17.64 -1.11 -16.20
N PRO A 191 18.73 -0.52 -16.71
CA PRO A 191 19.98 -0.27 -15.94
C PRO A 191 19.75 0.62 -14.72
N SER A 192 18.90 1.64 -14.81
CA SER A 192 18.59 2.52 -13.67
C SER A 192 17.84 1.78 -12.55
N TRP A 193 17.01 0.79 -12.90
CA TRP A 193 16.29 -0.01 -11.92
C TRP A 193 17.22 -0.99 -11.20
N TRP A 194 17.97 -1.82 -11.92
CA TRP A 194 18.82 -2.82 -11.28
C TRP A 194 19.97 -2.18 -10.50
N TRP A 195 20.49 -1.03 -10.95
CA TRP A 195 21.47 -0.26 -10.18
C TRP A 195 20.91 0.14 -8.82
N ASN A 196 19.72 0.76 -8.80
CA ASN A 196 19.03 1.13 -7.56
C ASN A 196 18.64 -0.09 -6.70
N PHE A 197 18.27 -1.20 -7.32
CA PHE A 197 17.92 -2.43 -6.63
C PHE A 197 19.13 -3.09 -5.94
N ILE A 198 20.29 -3.07 -6.57
CA ILE A 198 21.53 -3.67 -6.04
C ILE A 198 22.16 -2.77 -4.98
N PHE A 199 22.30 -1.49 -5.24
CA PHE A 199 23.02 -0.52 -4.40
C PHE A 199 22.11 0.32 -3.50
N GLY A 200 20.81 0.31 -3.71
CA GLY A 200 19.82 0.99 -2.90
C GLY A 200 19.42 0.24 -1.64
N PRO A 201 18.42 0.76 -0.91
CA PRO A 201 17.85 0.09 0.24
C PRO A 201 17.27 -1.28 -0.14
N LYS A 202 17.56 -2.29 0.68
CA LYS A 202 17.11 -3.65 0.40
C LYS A 202 15.60 -3.80 0.57
N VAL A 203 14.96 -4.49 -0.39
CA VAL A 203 13.57 -4.91 -0.25
C VAL A 203 13.45 -5.88 0.91
N LYS A 204 12.66 -5.51 1.91
CA LYS A 204 12.41 -6.31 3.12
C LYS A 204 11.03 -5.98 3.67
N PHE A 205 10.46 -6.86 4.45
CA PHE A 205 9.27 -6.57 5.26
C PHE A 205 9.72 -5.98 6.60
N ALA A 206 9.84 -4.65 6.64
CA ALA A 206 10.55 -3.96 7.70
C ALA A 206 9.81 -3.95 9.05
N ASN A 207 8.49 -4.21 9.03
CA ASN A 207 7.65 -4.10 10.22
C ASN A 207 7.62 -5.36 11.07
N VAL A 208 7.89 -6.54 10.48
CA VAL A 208 7.92 -7.81 11.21
C VAL A 208 9.29 -8.02 11.84
N LYS A 209 9.35 -7.98 13.16
CA LYS A 209 10.60 -8.15 13.92
C LYS A 209 11.12 -9.58 13.85
N GLU A 210 12.45 -9.73 13.97
CA GLU A 210 13.13 -11.04 13.94
C GLU A 210 12.64 -12.01 15.02
N LYS A 211 12.28 -11.49 16.20
CA LYS A 211 11.76 -12.31 17.29
C LYS A 211 10.51 -13.12 16.92
N PHE A 212 9.75 -12.69 15.89
CA PHE A 212 8.57 -13.38 15.42
C PHE A 212 8.86 -14.39 14.30
N THR A 213 9.95 -14.24 13.57
CA THR A 213 10.26 -15.07 12.40
C THR A 213 11.26 -16.19 12.67
N GLY A 214 11.98 -16.15 13.79
CA GLY A 214 12.81 -17.24 14.31
C GLY A 214 14.02 -17.68 13.50
N LYS A 215 14.30 -17.13 12.30
CA LYS A 215 15.43 -17.52 11.44
C LYS A 215 15.96 -16.41 10.55
N LYS A 216 17.22 -16.54 10.10
CA LYS A 216 17.91 -15.63 9.17
C LYS A 216 17.10 -15.39 7.87
N LYS A 217 16.98 -14.14 7.50
CA LYS A 217 16.08 -13.55 6.53
C LYS A 217 16.57 -13.73 5.10
N ASN A 218 16.06 -14.73 4.40
CA ASN A 218 15.91 -14.62 2.95
C ASN A 218 14.52 -14.03 2.65
N LEU A 219 14.42 -13.08 1.73
CA LEU A 219 13.16 -12.47 1.30
C LEU A 219 12.08 -13.52 0.99
N SER A 220 12.46 -14.60 0.33
CA SER A 220 11.64 -15.77 0.04
C SER A 220 11.01 -16.42 1.28
N ASN A 221 11.80 -16.63 2.34
CA ASN A 221 11.30 -17.26 3.57
C ASN A 221 10.33 -16.36 4.32
N ILE A 222 10.56 -15.04 4.27
CA ILE A 222 9.66 -14.06 4.88
C ILE A 222 8.36 -13.97 4.10
N MET A 223 8.39 -13.96 2.77
CA MET A 223 7.17 -13.95 1.94
C MET A 223 6.33 -15.21 2.17
N THR A 224 6.97 -16.38 2.25
CA THR A 224 6.27 -17.63 2.57
C THR A 224 5.66 -17.57 3.98
N TYR A 225 6.43 -17.11 4.97
CA TYR A 225 5.93 -16.92 6.32
C TYR A 225 4.74 -15.99 6.37
N MET A 226 4.79 -14.85 5.66
CA MET A 226 3.69 -13.89 5.62
C MET A 226 2.42 -14.48 5.04
N ASN A 227 2.52 -15.21 3.91
CA ASN A 227 1.36 -15.85 3.31
C ASN A 227 0.70 -16.89 4.26
N GLN A 228 1.50 -17.52 5.12
CA GLN A 228 1.00 -18.45 6.15
C GLN A 228 0.38 -17.73 7.36
N GLN A 229 0.72 -16.46 7.58
CA GLN A 229 0.28 -15.67 8.71
C GLN A 229 -1.04 -14.91 8.47
N PHE A 230 -1.47 -14.73 7.22
CA PHE A 230 -2.80 -14.18 6.99
C PHE A 230 -3.86 -15.09 7.61
N ASP A 231 -4.75 -14.48 8.36
CA ASP A 231 -5.78 -15.19 9.11
C ASP A 231 -7.15 -14.97 8.47
N PRO A 232 -7.75 -16.02 7.87
CA PRO A 232 -9.09 -15.93 7.32
C PRO A 232 -10.20 -15.97 8.36
N SER A 233 -9.88 -16.22 9.64
CA SER A 233 -10.86 -16.38 10.72
C SER A 233 -11.22 -15.07 11.44
N VAL A 234 -10.71 -13.94 10.96
CA VAL A 234 -10.96 -12.63 11.57
C VAL A 234 -12.44 -12.26 11.51
N THR A 235 -13.01 -11.87 12.66
CA THR A 235 -14.41 -11.47 12.79
C THR A 235 -14.57 -9.99 13.17
N TRP A 236 -15.81 -9.52 13.20
CA TRP A 236 -16.14 -8.16 13.67
C TRP A 236 -15.80 -7.94 15.14
N GLU A 237 -15.91 -8.97 15.98
CA GLU A 237 -15.55 -8.90 17.40
C GLU A 237 -14.06 -8.61 17.55
N GLU A 238 -13.23 -9.31 16.78
CA GLU A 238 -11.79 -9.06 16.79
C GLU A 238 -11.43 -7.68 16.22
N ALA A 239 -12.14 -7.22 15.19
CA ALA A 239 -11.97 -5.86 14.67
C ALA A 239 -12.30 -4.80 15.74
N LYS A 240 -13.36 -5.01 16.55
CA LYS A 240 -13.70 -4.14 17.68
C LYS A 240 -12.64 -4.17 18.78
N GLU A 241 -12.07 -5.33 19.08
CA GLU A 241 -10.97 -5.46 20.03
C GLU A 241 -9.76 -4.66 19.59
N ILE A 242 -9.34 -4.81 18.31
CA ILE A 242 -8.22 -4.05 17.72
C ILE A 242 -8.50 -2.55 17.76
N ALA A 243 -9.72 -2.12 17.42
CA ALA A 243 -10.12 -0.72 17.49
C ALA A 243 -10.05 -0.17 18.92
N SER A 244 -10.53 -0.93 19.89
CA SER A 244 -10.44 -0.59 21.33
C SER A 244 -8.99 -0.50 21.79
N MET A 245 -8.15 -1.45 21.39
CA MET A 245 -6.72 -1.43 21.70
C MET A 245 -6.03 -0.22 21.09
N TRP A 246 -6.43 0.20 19.90
CA TRP A 246 -5.90 1.41 19.26
C TRP A 246 -6.36 2.66 20.02
N GLY A 247 -7.64 2.77 20.33
CA GLY A 247 -8.25 3.87 21.10
C GLY A 247 -8.21 5.23 20.39
N GLY A 248 -8.07 5.24 19.06
CA GLY A 248 -8.08 6.41 18.20
C GLY A 248 -8.90 6.18 16.94
N PRO A 249 -8.84 7.09 15.95
CA PRO A 249 -9.53 6.94 14.68
C PRO A 249 -9.19 5.60 14.00
N PHE A 250 -10.22 4.86 13.62
CA PHE A 250 -10.11 3.50 13.09
C PHE A 250 -11.00 3.31 11.86
N ALA A 251 -10.51 2.66 10.83
CA ALA A 251 -11.27 2.36 9.63
C ALA A 251 -11.12 0.89 9.24
N ILE A 252 -12.16 0.33 8.64
CA ILE A 252 -12.12 -0.97 7.98
C ILE A 252 -11.91 -0.74 6.49
N LYS A 253 -10.86 -1.35 5.92
CA LYS A 253 -10.56 -1.31 4.49
C LYS A 253 -10.97 -2.63 3.85
N GLY A 254 -11.85 -2.59 2.85
CA GLY A 254 -12.26 -3.76 2.08
C GLY A 254 -13.71 -4.16 2.25
N VAL A 255 -14.52 -3.32 2.87
CA VAL A 255 -15.99 -3.50 2.90
C VAL A 255 -16.53 -3.33 1.48
N MET A 256 -17.26 -4.33 0.98
CA MET A 256 -17.69 -4.42 -0.41
C MET A 256 -19.20 -4.34 -0.62
N ASN A 257 -19.98 -4.32 0.45
CA ASN A 257 -21.44 -4.20 0.40
C ASN A 257 -21.97 -3.29 1.50
N SER A 258 -23.18 -2.78 1.33
CA SER A 258 -23.81 -1.86 2.29
C SER A 258 -24.17 -2.52 3.62
N ALA A 259 -24.55 -3.79 3.61
CA ALA A 259 -24.94 -4.50 4.83
C ALA A 259 -23.76 -4.67 5.80
N ASP A 260 -22.54 -4.84 5.29
CA ASP A 260 -21.34 -4.90 6.13
C ASP A 260 -20.89 -3.49 6.59
N ALA A 261 -21.40 -2.43 5.97
CA ALA A 261 -21.04 -1.06 6.32
C ALA A 261 -21.96 -0.45 7.38
N GLU A 262 -23.14 -1.03 7.60
CA GLU A 262 -24.11 -0.69 8.65
C GLU A 262 -23.78 -1.38 9.98
#